data_a6c7c801d0940b3c94ffaf65f198ed10
#
_entry.id   a6c7c801d0940b3c94ffaf65f198ed10
#
_cell.length_a   1.000
_cell.length_b   1.000
_cell.length_c   1.000
_cell.angle_alpha   90.00
_cell.angle_beta   90.00
_cell.angle_gamma   90.00
#
_symmetry.space_group_name_H-M   'P 1'
#
loop_
_entity.id
_entity.type
_entity.pdbx_description
1 polymer ?
#
loop_
_entity_poly.entity_id
_entity_poly.type
_entity_poly.pdbx_seq_one_letter_code
_entity_poly.pdbx_strand_id
1 'polypeptide(L)'
;TAELFHDNALGFPPLSETLALMMLKRLKIYPLLKGYRDSPPKNIDKLIEIMIRMSYLAADYPEIEELDINPLLVSTDKVIALDARIVIDQEIVKNPIPEYSHLILHPYPEKYVWKTKLSDGTDAIMRPIKPEDEPLWLDLLGSCSKESIYSRFRYNFHYDSHEVATQFCFIDYSREIAIVAEVMEEGQ
;
A
#
# COMPACT_ATOMS: atom_id res chain seq x y z
N THR A 1 29.76 1.56 -5.49
CA THR A 1 29.96 0.40 -4.58
C THR A 1 28.80 -0.58 -4.64
N ALA A 2 27.56 -0.15 -4.85
CA ALA A 2 26.36 -1.02 -4.97
C ALA A 2 26.46 -1.98 -6.16
N GLU A 3 26.97 -1.51 -7.28
CA GLU A 3 27.16 -2.28 -8.52
C GLU A 3 28.13 -3.46 -8.34
N LEU A 4 29.13 -3.29 -7.49
CA LEU A 4 30.15 -4.33 -7.22
C LEU A 4 29.62 -5.47 -6.32
N PHE A 5 28.63 -5.21 -5.46
CA PHE A 5 28.17 -6.19 -4.46
C PHE A 5 26.82 -6.81 -4.79
N HIS A 6 26.14 -6.39 -5.87
CA HIS A 6 24.78 -6.83 -6.22
C HIS A 6 23.85 -6.83 -5.00
N ASP A 7 23.93 -5.76 -4.19
CA ASP A 7 23.14 -5.60 -2.98
C ASP A 7 21.90 -4.77 -3.28
N ASN A 8 20.84 -5.44 -3.71
CA ASN A 8 19.59 -4.81 -4.12
C ASN A 8 18.36 -5.50 -3.54
N ALA A 9 17.25 -4.78 -3.51
CA ALA A 9 15.93 -5.28 -3.20
C ALA A 9 14.93 -4.63 -4.16
N LEU A 10 13.98 -5.42 -4.65
CA LEU A 10 12.92 -4.97 -5.55
C LEU A 10 11.61 -4.84 -4.77
N GLY A 11 10.87 -3.78 -5.03
CA GLY A 11 9.51 -3.55 -4.56
C GLY A 11 8.68 -2.85 -5.63
N PHE A 12 7.36 -3.01 -5.57
CA PHE A 12 6.42 -2.36 -6.48
C PHE A 12 5.71 -1.20 -5.76
N PRO A 13 5.58 -0.03 -6.41
CA PRO A 13 4.80 1.06 -5.86
C PRO A 13 3.28 0.73 -5.87
N PRO A 14 2.52 1.30 -4.91
CA PRO A 14 2.98 2.08 -3.78
C PRO A 14 3.55 1.22 -2.65
N LEU A 15 4.56 1.73 -1.93
CA LEU A 15 5.17 1.05 -0.80
C LEU A 15 4.47 1.43 0.51
N SER A 16 4.22 0.43 1.36
CA SER A 16 3.92 0.64 2.76
C SER A 16 5.20 0.69 3.61
N GLU A 17 5.09 1.19 4.84
CA GLU A 17 6.19 1.20 5.81
C GLU A 17 6.78 -0.20 6.03
N THR A 18 5.91 -1.20 6.16
CA THR A 18 6.30 -2.61 6.33
C THR A 18 7.11 -3.12 5.13
N LEU A 19 6.65 -2.85 3.89
CA LEU A 19 7.35 -3.28 2.68
C LEU A 19 8.69 -2.57 2.54
N ALA A 20 8.75 -1.26 2.78
CA ALA A 20 10.00 -0.50 2.73
C ALA A 20 11.02 -1.04 3.75
N LEU A 21 10.59 -1.32 4.99
CA LEU A 21 11.45 -1.92 6.01
C LEU A 21 11.91 -3.33 5.61
N MET A 22 11.03 -4.15 5.02
CA MET A 22 11.39 -5.48 4.54
C MET A 22 12.43 -5.40 3.41
N MET A 23 12.30 -4.45 2.49
CA MET A 23 13.29 -4.21 1.43
C MET A 23 14.65 -3.87 2.04
N LEU A 24 14.70 -2.92 2.99
CA LEU A 24 15.96 -2.56 3.67
C LEU A 24 16.60 -3.75 4.40
N LYS A 25 15.80 -4.55 5.11
CA LYS A 25 16.30 -5.73 5.83
C LYS A 25 16.91 -6.80 4.92
N ARG A 26 16.54 -6.84 3.65
CA ARG A 26 17.12 -7.76 2.66
C ARG A 26 18.52 -7.35 2.20
N LEU A 27 18.86 -6.07 2.34
CA LEU A 27 20.16 -5.55 1.92
C LEU A 27 21.27 -6.03 2.85
N LYS A 28 22.41 -6.40 2.28
CA LYS A 28 23.63 -6.77 3.03
C LYS A 28 24.18 -5.59 3.84
N ILE A 29 23.93 -4.36 3.35
CA ILE A 29 24.34 -3.12 4.04
C ILE A 29 23.47 -2.80 5.27
N TYR A 30 22.31 -3.44 5.45
CA TYR A 30 21.37 -3.12 6.54
C TYR A 30 21.99 -3.11 7.95
N PRO A 31 22.89 -4.06 8.33
CA PRO A 31 23.57 -4.00 9.63
C PRO A 31 24.38 -2.71 9.84
N LEU A 32 24.93 -2.12 8.77
CA LEU A 32 25.65 -0.83 8.87
C LEU A 32 24.68 0.33 9.11
N LEU A 33 23.46 0.25 8.59
CA LEU A 33 22.41 1.25 8.86
C LEU A 33 21.96 1.18 10.33
N LYS A 34 21.95 0.01 10.94
CA LYS A 34 21.62 -0.18 12.36
C LYS A 34 22.73 0.26 13.32
N GLY A 35 23.88 0.61 12.79
CA GLY A 35 25.08 0.90 13.58
C GLY A 35 26.01 -0.30 13.68
N TYR A 36 27.30 -0.09 13.44
CA TYR A 36 28.30 -1.13 13.48
C TYR A 36 29.60 -0.58 14.09
N ARG A 37 30.14 -1.26 15.10
CA ARG A 37 31.32 -0.83 15.89
C ARG A 37 31.11 0.59 16.45
N ASP A 38 31.95 1.54 16.11
CA ASP A 38 31.91 2.94 16.56
C ASP A 38 30.98 3.83 15.71
N SER A 39 30.31 3.26 14.69
CA SER A 39 29.37 4.03 13.85
C SER A 39 27.97 3.95 14.47
N PRO A 40 27.37 5.10 14.84
CA PRO A 40 26.02 5.13 15.39
C PRO A 40 24.97 4.72 14.35
N PRO A 41 23.76 4.29 14.79
CA PRO A 41 22.67 3.95 13.91
C PRO A 41 22.27 5.16 13.03
N LYS A 42 21.90 4.87 11.79
CA LYS A 42 21.38 5.85 10.84
C LYS A 42 19.89 6.06 11.03
N ASN A 43 19.37 7.15 10.50
CA ASN A 43 17.94 7.45 10.56
C ASN A 43 17.16 6.58 9.57
N ILE A 44 16.87 5.35 9.98
CA ILE A 44 16.14 4.35 9.16
C ILE A 44 14.70 4.80 8.91
N ASP A 45 14.04 5.41 9.90
CA ASP A 45 12.64 5.86 9.76
C ASP A 45 12.53 6.94 8.69
N LYS A 46 13.49 7.89 8.65
CA LYS A 46 13.53 8.90 7.60
C LYS A 46 13.85 8.31 6.23
N LEU A 47 14.68 7.28 6.16
CA LEU A 47 14.95 6.56 4.93
C LEU A 47 13.69 5.86 4.41
N ILE A 48 12.94 5.19 5.28
CA ILE A 48 11.66 4.56 4.96
C ILE A 48 10.66 5.61 4.44
N GLU A 49 10.52 6.75 5.11
CA GLU A 49 9.66 7.85 4.66
C GLU A 49 10.01 8.30 3.24
N ILE A 50 11.29 8.43 2.91
CA ILE A 50 11.73 8.81 1.56
C ILE A 50 11.40 7.73 0.55
N MET A 51 11.64 6.45 0.86
CA MET A 51 11.27 5.34 -0.02
C MET A 51 9.76 5.33 -0.33
N ILE A 52 8.92 5.54 0.68
CA ILE A 52 7.46 5.64 0.51
C ILE A 52 7.12 6.83 -0.38
N ARG A 53 7.65 8.03 -0.12
CA ARG A 53 7.40 9.23 -0.93
C ARG A 53 7.82 9.05 -2.39
N MET A 54 8.98 8.42 -2.64
CA MET A 54 9.42 8.09 -3.99
C MET A 54 8.46 7.12 -4.69
N SER A 55 7.95 6.12 -3.96
CA SER A 55 7.00 5.17 -4.52
C SER A 55 5.67 5.84 -4.90
N TYR A 56 5.18 6.78 -4.09
CA TYR A 56 4.00 7.58 -4.44
C TYR A 56 4.27 8.54 -5.59
N LEU A 57 5.48 9.15 -5.66
CA LEU A 57 5.84 9.97 -6.80
C LEU A 57 5.78 9.18 -8.12
N ALA A 58 6.30 7.96 -8.12
CA ALA A 58 6.21 7.05 -9.27
C ALA A 58 4.77 6.59 -9.56
N ALA A 59 3.92 6.50 -8.53
CA ALA A 59 2.52 6.11 -8.69
C ALA A 59 1.64 7.26 -9.24
N ASP A 60 1.86 8.49 -8.76
CA ASP A 60 1.03 9.65 -9.09
C ASP A 60 1.42 10.31 -10.43
N TYR A 61 2.64 10.06 -10.91
CA TYR A 61 3.18 10.68 -12.12
C TYR A 61 3.61 9.60 -13.14
N PRO A 62 2.66 9.07 -13.93
CA PRO A 62 2.94 8.02 -14.90
C PRO A 62 3.94 8.40 -16.00
N GLU A 63 4.16 9.70 -16.22
CA GLU A 63 5.17 10.22 -17.13
C GLU A 63 6.61 10.06 -16.60
N ILE A 64 6.81 9.71 -15.33
CA ILE A 64 8.15 9.40 -14.81
C ILE A 64 8.56 8.00 -15.26
N GLU A 65 9.43 7.93 -16.26
CA GLU A 65 10.01 6.68 -16.78
C GLU A 65 11.11 6.16 -15.85
N GLU A 66 11.93 7.06 -15.31
CA GLU A 66 13.05 6.73 -14.43
C GLU A 66 13.23 7.82 -13.37
N LEU A 67 13.42 7.40 -12.13
CA LEU A 67 13.81 8.27 -11.02
C LEU A 67 14.99 7.63 -10.29
N ASP A 68 16.13 8.29 -10.29
CA ASP A 68 17.34 7.85 -9.59
C ASP A 68 17.80 8.90 -8.58
N ILE A 69 18.15 8.47 -7.38
CA ILE A 69 18.78 9.29 -6.34
C ILE A 69 20.11 8.65 -5.96
N ASN A 70 21.19 9.19 -6.48
CA ASN A 70 22.51 8.59 -6.31
C ASN A 70 23.62 9.65 -6.33
N PRO A 71 24.30 9.88 -5.18
CA PRO A 71 24.13 9.16 -3.92
C PRO A 71 23.07 9.76 -2.99
N LEU A 72 22.49 8.89 -2.15
CA LEU A 72 21.66 9.26 -1.02
C LEU A 72 22.50 9.21 0.27
N LEU A 73 22.71 10.34 0.91
CA LEU A 73 23.41 10.41 2.18
C LEU A 73 22.45 10.13 3.34
N VAL A 74 22.76 9.09 4.13
CA VAL A 74 21.99 8.73 5.33
C VAL A 74 22.85 8.92 6.58
N SER A 75 22.47 9.89 7.43
CA SER A 75 23.12 10.17 8.71
C SER A 75 22.24 9.76 9.90
N THR A 76 22.64 10.10 11.11
CA THR A 76 21.87 9.83 12.34
C THR A 76 20.60 10.70 12.45
N ASP A 77 20.64 11.90 11.90
CA ASP A 77 19.61 12.94 12.06
C ASP A 77 18.86 13.28 10.76
N LYS A 78 19.47 12.99 9.61
CA LYS A 78 18.92 13.40 8.32
C LYS A 78 19.27 12.46 7.18
N VAL A 79 18.45 12.50 6.13
CA VAL A 79 18.68 11.84 4.84
C VAL A 79 18.64 12.92 3.76
N ILE A 80 19.66 12.97 2.90
CA ILE A 80 19.84 14.02 1.90
C ILE A 80 20.17 13.39 0.55
N ALA A 81 19.38 13.71 -0.47
CA ALA A 81 19.76 13.44 -1.85
C ALA A 81 20.88 14.41 -2.25
N LEU A 82 22.02 13.89 -2.66
CA LEU A 82 23.13 14.69 -3.15
C LEU A 82 23.04 14.91 -4.66
N ASP A 83 22.46 13.96 -5.36
CA ASP A 83 22.11 14.06 -6.77
C ASP A 83 20.82 13.28 -7.04
N ALA A 84 20.02 13.79 -7.99
CA ALA A 84 18.78 13.16 -8.42
C ALA A 84 18.58 13.37 -9.93
N ARG A 85 18.20 12.29 -10.60
CA ARG A 85 17.89 12.31 -12.03
C ARG A 85 16.47 11.80 -12.23
N ILE A 86 15.70 12.51 -13.06
CA ILE A 86 14.36 12.10 -13.47
C ILE A 86 14.31 12.09 -15.00
N VAL A 87 13.81 11.00 -15.58
CA VAL A 87 13.52 10.87 -17.01
C VAL A 87 12.02 10.90 -17.19
N ILE A 88 11.56 11.75 -18.09
CA ILE A 88 10.14 11.98 -18.36
C ILE A 88 9.77 11.46 -19.74
N ASP A 89 8.76 10.61 -19.81
CA ASP A 89 8.14 10.18 -21.07
C ASP A 89 7.29 11.31 -21.66
N GLN A 90 7.79 11.91 -22.74
CA GLN A 90 7.13 13.03 -23.42
C GLN A 90 5.84 12.62 -24.14
N GLU A 91 5.66 11.35 -24.48
CA GLU A 91 4.44 10.87 -25.12
C GLU A 91 3.30 10.76 -24.10
N ILE A 92 3.59 10.30 -22.87
CA ILE A 92 2.61 10.29 -21.78
C ILE A 92 2.22 11.71 -21.36
N VAL A 93 3.19 12.65 -21.35
CA VAL A 93 2.89 14.08 -21.09
C VAL A 93 1.91 14.65 -22.13
N LYS A 94 2.08 14.33 -23.41
CA LYS A 94 1.21 14.79 -24.51
C LYS A 94 -0.14 14.07 -24.54
N ASN A 95 -0.15 12.79 -24.23
CA ASN A 95 -1.29 11.90 -24.29
C ASN A 95 -1.45 11.17 -22.96
N PRO A 96 -2.03 11.85 -21.92
CA PRO A 96 -2.15 11.28 -20.59
C PRO A 96 -2.90 9.94 -20.59
N ILE A 97 -2.34 8.97 -19.89
CA ILE A 97 -2.95 7.66 -19.68
C ILE A 97 -3.91 7.68 -18.47
N PRO A 98 -4.82 6.69 -18.33
CA PRO A 98 -5.67 6.59 -17.15
C PRO A 98 -4.85 6.49 -15.86
N GLU A 99 -5.38 7.09 -14.80
CA GLU A 99 -4.77 7.12 -13.47
C GLU A 99 -4.37 5.70 -13.02
N TYR A 100 -3.14 5.54 -12.56
CA TYR A 100 -2.54 4.28 -12.08
C TYR A 100 -2.47 3.12 -13.09
N SER A 101 -2.83 3.32 -14.38
CA SER A 101 -2.81 2.23 -15.39
C SER A 101 -1.42 1.68 -15.70
N HIS A 102 -0.36 2.39 -15.33
CA HIS A 102 1.05 1.97 -15.45
C HIS A 102 1.52 1.11 -14.28
N LEU A 103 0.74 1.00 -13.19
CA LEU A 103 1.11 0.24 -12.00
C LEU A 103 0.65 -1.21 -12.09
N ILE A 104 1.47 -2.11 -11.54
CA ILE A 104 1.10 -3.52 -11.36
C ILE A 104 0.04 -3.66 -10.24
N LEU A 105 0.18 -2.87 -9.17
CA LEU A 105 -0.76 -2.83 -8.06
C LEU A 105 -1.43 -1.46 -8.01
N HIS A 106 -2.75 -1.43 -8.06
CA HIS A 106 -3.50 -0.18 -7.91
C HIS A 106 -3.52 0.25 -6.45
N PRO A 107 -3.26 1.53 -6.15
CA PRO A 107 -3.42 2.07 -4.81
C PRO A 107 -4.86 1.95 -4.31
N TYR A 108 -5.01 1.97 -2.99
CA TYR A 108 -6.34 2.02 -2.38
C TYR A 108 -7.10 3.27 -2.86
N PRO A 109 -8.33 3.12 -3.38
CA PRO A 109 -9.02 4.21 -4.04
C PRO A 109 -9.73 5.13 -3.03
N GLU A 110 -8.99 6.01 -2.36
CA GLU A 110 -9.44 6.98 -1.34
C GLU A 110 -10.62 7.86 -1.82
N LYS A 111 -10.75 8.09 -3.12
CA LYS A 111 -11.86 8.86 -3.70
C LYS A 111 -13.25 8.24 -3.47
N TYR A 112 -13.29 6.97 -3.09
CA TYR A 112 -14.53 6.26 -2.74
C TYR A 112 -14.70 6.09 -1.22
N VAL A 113 -14.13 7.00 -0.43
CA VAL A 113 -14.32 7.05 1.02
C VAL A 113 -15.18 8.26 1.35
N TRP A 114 -16.32 8.05 2.02
CA TRP A 114 -17.17 9.15 2.47
C TRP A 114 -17.87 8.82 3.79
N LYS A 115 -18.19 9.87 4.55
CA LYS A 115 -18.98 9.76 5.78
C LYS A 115 -20.46 9.81 5.46
N THR A 116 -21.26 9.03 6.17
CA THR A 116 -22.72 8.99 6.04
C THR A 116 -23.37 8.71 7.39
N LYS A 117 -24.71 8.78 7.42
CA LYS A 117 -25.51 8.30 8.53
C LYS A 117 -26.37 7.14 8.07
N LEU A 118 -26.44 6.11 8.90
CA LEU A 118 -27.36 5.00 8.70
C LEU A 118 -28.80 5.45 9.01
N SER A 119 -29.78 4.61 8.67
CA SER A 119 -31.21 4.93 8.85
C SER A 119 -31.61 5.15 10.29
N ASP A 120 -30.87 4.60 11.24
CA ASP A 120 -31.05 4.78 12.70
C ASP A 120 -30.32 6.02 13.27
N GLY A 121 -29.62 6.78 12.39
CA GLY A 121 -28.84 7.97 12.77
C GLY A 121 -27.40 7.70 13.15
N THR A 122 -26.94 6.44 13.15
CA THR A 122 -25.55 6.05 13.48
C THR A 122 -24.60 6.59 12.42
N ASP A 123 -23.48 7.18 12.85
CA ASP A 123 -22.42 7.63 11.95
C ASP A 123 -21.66 6.44 11.38
N ALA A 124 -21.45 6.44 10.08
CA ALA A 124 -20.72 5.39 9.38
C ALA A 124 -19.78 5.98 8.32
N ILE A 125 -18.72 5.23 8.03
CA ILE A 125 -17.81 5.49 6.93
C ILE A 125 -18.07 4.45 5.85
N MET A 126 -18.44 4.90 4.67
CA MET A 126 -18.50 4.06 3.48
C MET A 126 -17.14 4.08 2.81
N ARG A 127 -16.58 2.92 2.57
CA ARG A 127 -15.25 2.82 1.96
C ARG A 127 -15.08 1.50 1.19
N PRO A 128 -14.14 1.43 0.24
CA PRO A 128 -13.72 0.17 -0.34
C PRO A 128 -13.19 -0.79 0.74
N ILE A 129 -13.45 -2.09 0.56
CA ILE A 129 -12.92 -3.14 1.42
C ILE A 129 -11.39 -3.19 1.31
N LYS A 130 -10.72 -3.55 2.42
CA LYS A 130 -9.26 -3.71 2.49
C LYS A 130 -8.92 -5.16 2.87
N PRO A 131 -7.69 -5.62 2.58
CA PRO A 131 -7.23 -6.92 3.07
C PRO A 131 -7.35 -7.11 4.59
N GLU A 132 -7.12 -6.03 5.34
CA GLU A 132 -7.20 -6.02 6.81
C GLU A 132 -8.62 -6.22 7.35
N ASP A 133 -9.64 -6.11 6.50
CA ASP A 133 -11.04 -6.31 6.86
C ASP A 133 -11.44 -7.79 6.92
N GLU A 134 -10.56 -8.71 6.55
CA GLU A 134 -10.85 -10.15 6.55
C GLU A 134 -11.49 -10.65 7.86
N PRO A 135 -10.98 -10.35 9.06
CA PRO A 135 -11.60 -10.78 10.31
C PRO A 135 -13.03 -10.24 10.47
N LEU A 136 -13.24 -8.95 10.18
CA LEU A 136 -14.54 -8.30 10.28
C LEU A 136 -15.53 -8.84 9.24
N TRP A 137 -15.05 -9.19 8.05
CA TRP A 137 -15.85 -9.80 6.99
C TRP A 137 -16.33 -11.20 7.38
N LEU A 138 -15.45 -12.01 8.00
CA LEU A 138 -15.79 -13.34 8.52
C LEU A 138 -16.83 -13.23 9.65
N ASP A 139 -16.65 -12.30 10.59
CA ASP A 139 -17.58 -12.04 11.69
C ASP A 139 -18.94 -11.57 11.17
N LEU A 140 -18.96 -10.67 10.18
CA LEU A 140 -20.20 -10.21 9.54
C LEU A 140 -20.98 -11.39 8.93
N LEU A 141 -20.32 -12.23 8.13
CA LEU A 141 -20.98 -13.39 7.53
C LEU A 141 -21.42 -14.41 8.59
N GLY A 142 -20.63 -14.59 9.64
CA GLY A 142 -20.98 -15.44 10.78
C GLY A 142 -22.23 -14.97 11.53
N SER A 143 -22.50 -13.68 11.52
CA SER A 143 -23.71 -13.08 12.15
C SER A 143 -24.95 -13.15 11.25
N CYS A 144 -24.79 -13.41 9.94
CA CYS A 144 -25.90 -13.44 8.99
C CYS A 144 -26.70 -14.75 9.05
N SER A 145 -28.01 -14.66 8.80
CA SER A 145 -28.85 -15.87 8.64
C SER A 145 -28.49 -16.64 7.36
N LYS A 146 -28.78 -17.93 7.33
CA LYS A 146 -28.57 -18.76 6.15
C LYS A 146 -29.32 -18.24 4.93
N GLU A 147 -30.52 -17.69 5.15
CA GLU A 147 -31.35 -17.05 4.11
C GLU A 147 -30.67 -15.81 3.55
N SER A 148 -30.08 -14.98 4.39
CA SER A 148 -29.31 -13.79 3.97
C SER A 148 -28.09 -14.17 3.15
N ILE A 149 -27.32 -15.17 3.60
CA ILE A 149 -26.17 -15.71 2.86
C ILE A 149 -26.61 -16.24 1.50
N TYR A 150 -27.66 -17.07 1.46
CA TYR A 150 -28.18 -17.59 0.21
C TYR A 150 -28.70 -16.48 -0.72
N SER A 151 -29.39 -15.49 -0.18
CA SER A 151 -29.88 -14.35 -0.96
C SER A 151 -28.73 -13.59 -1.63
N ARG A 152 -27.60 -13.44 -0.94
CA ARG A 152 -26.43 -12.72 -1.43
C ARG A 152 -25.64 -13.53 -2.47
N PHE A 153 -25.36 -14.80 -2.18
CA PHE A 153 -24.45 -15.62 -2.98
C PHE A 153 -25.15 -16.58 -3.94
N ARG A 154 -26.48 -16.83 -3.75
CA ARG A 154 -27.33 -17.70 -4.59
C ARG A 154 -26.98 -19.20 -4.54
N TYR A 155 -26.10 -19.61 -3.60
CA TYR A 155 -25.76 -21.01 -3.34
C TYR A 155 -25.40 -21.20 -1.86
N ASN A 156 -25.17 -22.46 -1.47
CA ASN A 156 -24.72 -22.75 -0.11
C ASN A 156 -23.25 -22.35 0.03
N PHE A 157 -23.03 -21.08 0.40
CA PHE A 157 -21.72 -20.46 0.45
C PHE A 157 -21.01 -20.79 1.77
N HIS A 158 -19.82 -21.41 1.66
CA HIS A 158 -18.94 -21.69 2.80
C HIS A 158 -17.88 -20.58 2.85
N TYR A 159 -17.93 -19.76 3.89
CA TYR A 159 -17.11 -18.54 4.03
C TYR A 159 -16.05 -18.62 5.13
N ASP A 160 -15.97 -19.75 5.84
CA ASP A 160 -15.20 -19.95 7.07
C ASP A 160 -13.70 -20.25 6.84
N SER A 161 -13.18 -19.99 5.65
CA SER A 161 -11.77 -20.18 5.34
C SER A 161 -11.07 -18.88 4.90
N HIS A 162 -9.82 -18.75 5.28
CA HIS A 162 -8.94 -17.67 4.81
C HIS A 162 -8.90 -17.58 3.28
N GLU A 163 -8.82 -18.71 2.58
CA GLU A 163 -8.80 -18.76 1.11
C GLU A 163 -10.04 -18.12 0.47
N VAL A 164 -11.22 -18.35 1.07
CA VAL A 164 -12.46 -17.73 0.59
C VAL A 164 -12.48 -16.24 0.95
N ALA A 165 -12.12 -15.86 2.17
CA ALA A 165 -12.10 -14.46 2.60
C ALA A 165 -11.16 -13.62 1.74
N THR A 166 -9.99 -14.15 1.35
CA THR A 166 -9.05 -13.44 0.47
C THR A 166 -9.65 -13.09 -0.89
N GLN A 167 -10.52 -13.92 -1.45
CA GLN A 167 -11.18 -13.63 -2.73
C GLN A 167 -12.11 -12.40 -2.67
N PHE A 168 -12.59 -12.04 -1.48
CA PHE A 168 -13.50 -10.92 -1.28
C PHE A 168 -12.85 -9.68 -0.66
N CYS A 169 -11.77 -9.85 0.08
CA CYS A 169 -11.08 -8.75 0.75
C CYS A 169 -9.82 -8.27 0.01
N PHE A 170 -9.14 -9.14 -0.75
CA PHE A 170 -7.92 -8.83 -1.50
C PHE A 170 -8.25 -8.61 -2.98
N ILE A 171 -9.07 -7.62 -3.25
CA ILE A 171 -9.55 -7.34 -4.60
C ILE A 171 -8.58 -6.44 -5.39
N ASP A 172 -8.61 -6.58 -6.70
CA ASP A 172 -7.93 -5.67 -7.61
C ASP A 172 -8.82 -4.45 -7.87
N TYR A 173 -8.52 -3.33 -7.22
CA TYR A 173 -9.30 -2.09 -7.33
C TYR A 173 -9.38 -1.51 -8.75
N SER A 174 -8.59 -2.00 -9.71
CA SER A 174 -8.72 -1.63 -11.11
C SER A 174 -9.91 -2.30 -11.81
N ARG A 175 -10.39 -3.42 -11.24
CA ARG A 175 -11.42 -4.28 -11.84
C ARG A 175 -12.67 -4.40 -11.00
N GLU A 176 -12.48 -4.37 -9.67
CA GLU A 176 -13.55 -4.64 -8.71
C GLU A 176 -13.53 -3.63 -7.58
N ILE A 177 -14.69 -3.22 -7.12
CA ILE A 177 -14.86 -2.41 -5.90
C ILE A 177 -15.96 -3.05 -5.07
N ALA A 178 -15.63 -3.43 -3.85
CA ALA A 178 -16.59 -3.79 -2.82
C ALA A 178 -16.63 -2.68 -1.77
N ILE A 179 -17.79 -2.08 -1.55
CA ILE A 179 -17.96 -1.01 -0.56
C ILE A 179 -18.49 -1.63 0.73
N VAL A 180 -17.83 -1.31 1.84
CA VAL A 180 -18.26 -1.65 3.20
C VAL A 180 -18.72 -0.41 3.96
N ALA A 181 -19.66 -0.60 4.88
CA ALA A 181 -20.05 0.41 5.85
C ALA A 181 -19.37 0.08 7.18
N GLU A 182 -18.46 0.94 7.60
CA GLU A 182 -17.77 0.82 8.88
C GLU A 182 -18.44 1.72 9.92
N VAL A 183 -18.88 1.14 11.01
CA VAL A 183 -19.45 1.85 12.15
C VAL A 183 -18.38 1.92 13.24
N MET A 184 -18.07 3.14 13.69
CA MET A 184 -17.14 3.35 14.79
C MET A 184 -17.88 3.12 16.10
N GLU A 185 -17.47 2.14 16.90
CA GLU A 185 -17.94 2.04 18.28
C GLU A 185 -17.38 3.20 19.11
N GLU A 186 -18.23 3.86 19.89
CA GLU A 186 -17.79 4.92 20.79
C GLU A 186 -16.83 4.32 21.83
N GLY A 187 -15.52 4.58 21.69
CA GLY A 187 -14.52 4.23 22.72
C GLY A 187 -13.26 3.50 22.25
N GLN A 188 -12.97 3.44 20.94
CA GLN A 188 -11.64 3.01 20.45
C GLN A 188 -10.90 4.15 19.76
#